data_b176fc15325f20c46b600b812389003d
#
_entry.id   b176fc15325f20c46b600b812389003d
#
_cell.length_a   1.000
_cell.length_b   1.000
_cell.length_c   1.000
_cell.angle_alpha   90.00
_cell.angle_beta   90.00
_cell.angle_gamma   90.00
#
_symmetry.space_group_name_H-M   'P 1'
#
loop_
_entity.id
_entity.type
_entity.pdbx_description
1 polymer ?
#
loop_
_entity_poly.entity_id
_entity_poly.type
_entity_poly.pdbx_seq_one_letter_code
_entity_poly.pdbx_strand_id
1 'polypeptide(L)'
;MQAVQYSYTVQVARADQSRALPPPPWSRAPQRRQRRRRQPLDPETIVDAALALLDADGLDQLSMRHVARSLDTTAAALYWHVGSKDGLLDLMFDRVIGEQAVPDADPARWGAQLKEVARTMRATILRHRDIVRLSIGRLPLGPNALRWSDRVLAILRAGGLPDAVAVTAHQLLISIVLGFAIDETGEGGHPPADQPPPETAAATARDYLAALPGERFPNLVALAGHFADADADQQFELLLDIFVAGLAQRAHP
;
A
#
# COMPACT_ATOMS: atom_id res chain seq x y z
N MET A 1 -33.81 16.90 8.70
CA MET A 1 -32.47 16.38 8.36
C MET A 1 -31.49 17.50 8.66
N GLN A 2 -30.86 17.46 9.84
CA GLN A 2 -29.88 18.46 10.28
C GLN A 2 -28.48 17.97 9.89
N ALA A 3 -27.80 18.75 9.04
CA ALA A 3 -26.39 18.55 8.72
C ALA A 3 -25.56 18.99 9.93
N VAL A 4 -24.79 18.06 10.51
CA VAL A 4 -23.82 18.34 11.56
C VAL A 4 -22.57 18.88 10.88
N GLN A 5 -22.34 20.17 11.05
CA GLN A 5 -21.18 20.89 10.52
C GLN A 5 -20.05 20.77 11.54
N TYR A 6 -19.05 19.92 11.28
CA TYR A 6 -17.82 19.87 12.08
C TYR A 6 -16.87 20.98 11.62
N SER A 7 -16.82 22.06 12.39
CA SER A 7 -15.81 23.11 12.25
C SER A 7 -14.54 22.68 12.97
N TYR A 8 -13.50 22.25 12.24
CA TYR A 8 -12.15 22.08 12.78
C TYR A 8 -11.38 23.39 12.59
N THR A 9 -11.27 24.16 13.67
CA THR A 9 -10.33 25.29 13.72
C THR A 9 -8.93 24.72 14.02
N VAL A 10 -8.10 24.56 13.00
CA VAL A 10 -6.70 24.18 13.19
C VAL A 10 -5.90 25.44 13.53
N GLN A 11 -5.62 25.60 14.80
CA GLN A 11 -4.68 26.61 15.28
C GLN A 11 -3.27 26.04 15.15
N VAL A 12 -2.55 26.42 14.08
CA VAL A 12 -1.14 26.02 13.88
C VAL A 12 -0.27 26.84 14.85
N ALA A 13 -0.10 26.32 16.06
CA ALA A 13 0.96 26.77 16.95
C ALA A 13 2.29 26.16 16.46
N ARG A 14 3.33 26.99 16.35
CA ARG A 14 4.70 26.53 16.06
C ARG A 14 5.09 25.46 17.06
N ALA A 15 5.17 24.22 16.60
CA ALA A 15 5.37 23.04 17.42
C ALA A 15 6.86 22.83 17.70
N ASP A 16 7.15 22.72 18.97
CA ASP A 16 8.31 22.05 19.54
C ASP A 16 8.43 20.64 18.92
N GLN A 17 9.57 20.34 18.26
CA GLN A 17 9.83 19.09 17.52
C GLN A 17 10.02 17.86 18.42
N SER A 18 9.74 17.96 19.71
CA SER A 18 9.90 16.88 20.71
C SER A 18 8.61 16.16 21.11
N ARG A 19 7.46 16.49 20.52
CA ARG A 19 6.20 15.87 20.92
C ARG A 19 5.98 14.57 20.15
N ALA A 20 6.17 13.45 20.84
CA ALA A 20 5.82 12.13 20.34
C ALA A 20 4.38 12.08 19.78
N LEU A 21 4.20 11.47 18.63
CA LEU A 21 2.86 11.24 18.07
C LEU A 21 1.98 10.48 19.06
N PRO A 22 0.66 10.77 19.13
CA PRO A 22 -0.25 9.97 19.94
C PRO A 22 -0.24 8.52 19.47
N PRO A 23 -0.36 7.55 20.39
CA PRO A 23 -0.39 6.15 20.01
C PRO A 23 -1.59 5.87 19.10
N PRO A 24 -1.43 5.04 18.07
CA PRO A 24 -2.53 4.67 17.18
C PRO A 24 -3.65 3.97 17.99
N PRO A 25 -4.93 4.05 17.52
CA PRO A 25 -6.10 3.57 18.29
C PRO A 25 -6.06 2.11 18.74
N TRP A 26 -5.23 1.29 18.07
CA TRP A 26 -5.04 -0.14 18.37
C TRP A 26 -3.85 -0.42 19.29
N SER A 27 -3.01 0.57 19.65
CA SER A 27 -1.91 0.36 20.56
C SER A 27 -2.39 0.41 22.01
N ARG A 28 -2.40 -0.74 22.69
CA ARG A 28 -2.54 -0.77 24.15
C ARG A 28 -1.17 -0.52 24.77
N ALA A 29 -1.08 0.52 25.58
CA ALA A 29 0.14 0.80 26.35
C ALA A 29 0.50 -0.40 27.25
N PRO A 30 1.75 -0.88 27.20
CA PRO A 30 2.13 -2.04 28.01
C PRO A 30 2.22 -1.67 29.49
N GLN A 31 1.54 -2.44 30.36
CA GLN A 31 1.73 -2.37 31.81
C GLN A 31 3.06 -3.00 32.20
N ARG A 32 3.94 -2.19 32.79
CA ARG A 32 5.29 -2.54 33.20
C ARG A 32 5.30 -3.55 34.35
N ARG A 33 5.63 -4.83 34.08
CA ARG A 33 6.11 -5.80 35.06
C ARG A 33 7.53 -6.21 34.75
N GLN A 34 8.46 -5.88 35.65
CA GLN A 34 9.89 -6.23 35.58
C GLN A 34 10.07 -7.75 35.66
N ARG A 35 10.78 -8.35 34.67
CA ARG A 35 11.45 -9.65 34.84
C ARG A 35 12.69 -9.79 33.95
N ARG A 36 13.82 -10.06 34.61
CA ARG A 36 15.14 -10.63 34.22
C ARG A 36 15.62 -10.51 32.76
N ARG A 37 16.86 -10.01 32.63
CA ARG A 37 17.74 -9.86 31.48
C ARG A 37 17.71 -11.08 30.51
N ARG A 38 16.90 -10.99 29.48
CA ARG A 38 17.14 -11.40 28.10
C ARG A 38 17.20 -10.08 27.33
N GLN A 39 17.92 -10.03 26.20
CA GLN A 39 17.84 -8.83 25.33
C GLN A 39 16.38 -8.41 25.25
N PRO A 40 16.05 -7.16 25.58
CA PRO A 40 14.64 -6.76 25.56
C PRO A 40 14.13 -6.95 24.15
N LEU A 41 13.17 -7.87 24.01
CA LEU A 41 12.42 -8.02 22.79
C LEU A 41 11.71 -6.68 22.56
N ASP A 42 12.07 -5.98 21.50
CA ASP A 42 11.41 -4.74 21.11
C ASP A 42 10.41 -5.00 19.96
N PRO A 43 9.45 -4.11 19.76
CA PRO A 43 8.46 -4.25 18.69
C PRO A 43 9.09 -4.29 17.30
N GLU A 44 10.20 -3.60 17.05
CA GLU A 44 10.89 -3.56 15.76
C GLU A 44 11.45 -4.94 15.40
N THR A 45 12.15 -5.58 16.33
CA THR A 45 12.68 -6.95 16.15
C THR A 45 11.54 -7.96 15.87
N ILE A 46 10.40 -7.80 16.55
CA ILE A 46 9.25 -8.68 16.34
C ILE A 46 8.67 -8.49 14.94
N VAL A 47 8.53 -7.23 14.49
CA VAL A 47 8.00 -6.89 13.16
C VAL A 47 8.93 -7.37 12.07
N ASP A 48 10.25 -7.16 12.20
CA ASP A 48 11.24 -7.60 11.20
C ASP A 48 11.23 -9.14 11.07
N ALA A 49 11.15 -9.87 12.17
CA ALA A 49 11.03 -11.33 12.15
C ALA A 49 9.72 -11.81 11.51
N ALA A 50 8.61 -11.09 11.78
CA ALA A 50 7.31 -11.41 11.21
C ALA A 50 7.26 -11.12 9.70
N LEU A 51 7.87 -10.04 9.23
CA LEU A 51 8.01 -9.72 7.81
C LEU A 51 8.86 -10.78 7.09
N ALA A 52 9.98 -11.18 7.66
CA ALA A 52 10.81 -12.24 7.08
C ALA A 52 10.05 -13.59 6.95
N LEU A 53 9.17 -13.91 7.91
CA LEU A 53 8.31 -15.09 7.84
C LEU A 53 7.17 -14.91 6.83
N LEU A 54 6.61 -13.72 6.70
CA LEU A 54 5.61 -13.39 5.69
C LEU A 54 6.17 -13.62 4.29
N ASP A 55 7.37 -13.07 4.02
CA ASP A 55 8.04 -13.17 2.72
C ASP A 55 8.43 -14.62 2.38
N ALA A 56 8.85 -15.42 3.38
CA ALA A 56 9.23 -16.81 3.18
C ALA A 56 8.04 -17.76 3.04
N ASP A 57 7.08 -17.69 3.96
CA ASP A 57 6.06 -18.72 4.17
C ASP A 57 4.64 -18.25 3.80
N GLY A 58 4.43 -16.94 3.61
CA GLY A 58 3.14 -16.31 3.31
C GLY A 58 2.27 -16.06 4.53
N LEU A 59 1.20 -15.26 4.30
CA LEU A 59 0.30 -14.79 5.35
C LEU A 59 -0.46 -15.91 6.07
N ASP A 60 -0.81 -16.96 5.36
CA ASP A 60 -1.59 -18.09 5.91
C ASP A 60 -0.80 -18.89 6.97
N GLN A 61 0.53 -18.93 6.85
CA GLN A 61 1.41 -19.60 7.80
C GLN A 61 1.83 -18.69 8.96
N LEU A 62 1.58 -17.37 8.84
CA LEU A 62 1.98 -16.40 9.85
C LEU A 62 1.13 -16.54 11.13
N SER A 63 1.76 -16.91 12.23
CA SER A 63 1.11 -17.02 13.55
C SER A 63 2.01 -16.51 14.65
N MET A 64 1.42 -16.05 15.77
CA MET A 64 2.16 -15.61 16.96
C MET A 64 3.12 -16.68 17.48
N ARG A 65 2.77 -17.98 17.35
CA ARG A 65 3.65 -19.08 17.74
C ARG A 65 4.82 -19.25 16.77
N HIS A 66 4.60 -19.03 15.47
CA HIS A 66 5.64 -19.10 14.46
C HIS A 66 6.67 -17.99 14.67
N VAL A 67 6.22 -16.74 14.83
CA VAL A 67 7.10 -15.60 15.15
C VAL A 67 7.84 -15.79 16.47
N ALA A 68 7.16 -16.32 17.52
CA ALA A 68 7.81 -16.59 18.80
C ALA A 68 8.93 -17.63 18.67
N ARG A 69 8.72 -18.68 17.87
CA ARG A 69 9.73 -19.70 17.60
C ARG A 69 10.94 -19.16 16.87
N SER A 70 10.76 -18.30 15.87
CA SER A 70 11.89 -17.69 15.12
C SER A 70 12.74 -16.79 16.00
N LEU A 71 12.16 -16.22 17.07
CA LEU A 71 12.84 -15.34 18.02
C LEU A 71 13.29 -16.04 19.33
N ASP A 72 13.22 -17.37 19.39
CA ASP A 72 13.50 -18.16 20.60
C ASP A 72 12.81 -17.60 21.86
N THR A 73 11.53 -17.27 21.72
CA THR A 73 10.72 -16.69 22.80
C THR A 73 9.35 -17.35 22.91
N THR A 74 8.46 -16.81 23.73
CA THR A 74 7.09 -17.30 23.91
C THR A 74 6.08 -16.39 23.24
N ALA A 75 4.97 -16.94 22.74
CA ALA A 75 3.87 -16.13 22.20
C ALA A 75 3.34 -15.12 23.24
N ALA A 76 3.33 -15.46 24.53
CA ALA A 76 2.92 -14.56 25.60
C ALA A 76 3.82 -13.31 25.71
N ALA A 77 5.13 -13.47 25.46
CA ALA A 77 6.07 -12.33 25.41
C ALA A 77 5.75 -11.42 24.23
N LEU A 78 5.43 -11.97 23.05
CA LEU A 78 5.05 -11.16 21.88
C LEU A 78 3.75 -10.38 22.14
N TYR A 79 2.72 -11.03 22.70
CA TYR A 79 1.45 -10.34 23.02
C TYR A 79 1.63 -9.15 23.96
N TRP A 80 2.64 -9.21 24.84
CA TRP A 80 2.96 -8.09 25.72
C TRP A 80 3.44 -6.87 24.94
N HIS A 81 4.17 -7.07 23.82
CA HIS A 81 4.71 -5.98 23.00
C HIS A 81 3.73 -5.48 21.94
N VAL A 82 3.02 -6.39 21.25
CA VAL A 82 2.20 -6.04 20.07
C VAL A 82 0.69 -6.13 20.35
N GLY A 83 0.30 -6.58 21.53
CA GLY A 83 -1.10 -6.65 21.99
C GLY A 83 -1.92 -7.78 21.37
N SER A 84 -1.90 -7.95 20.06
CA SER A 84 -2.68 -8.96 19.33
C SER A 84 -1.99 -9.35 18.03
N LYS A 85 -2.50 -10.40 17.34
CA LYS A 85 -2.06 -10.72 15.97
C LYS A 85 -2.39 -9.56 15.03
N ASP A 86 -3.57 -8.96 15.13
CA ASP A 86 -3.96 -7.82 14.31
C ASP A 86 -3.06 -6.60 14.58
N GLY A 87 -2.70 -6.34 15.85
CA GLY A 87 -1.73 -5.29 16.17
C GLY A 87 -0.34 -5.54 15.56
N LEU A 88 0.11 -6.80 15.51
CA LEU A 88 1.34 -7.16 14.81
C LEU A 88 1.21 -6.88 13.30
N LEU A 89 0.11 -7.29 12.66
CA LEU A 89 -0.12 -7.06 11.24
C LEU A 89 -0.22 -5.56 10.91
N ASP A 90 -0.80 -4.74 11.79
CA ASP A 90 -0.83 -3.28 11.64
C ASP A 90 0.59 -2.68 11.70
N LEU A 91 1.42 -3.16 12.62
CA LEU A 91 2.82 -2.74 12.73
C LEU A 91 3.65 -3.17 11.53
N MET A 92 3.44 -4.38 11.01
CA MET A 92 4.10 -4.88 9.80
C MET A 92 3.73 -4.01 8.60
N PHE A 93 2.46 -3.69 8.42
CA PHE A 93 1.99 -2.84 7.33
C PHE A 93 2.60 -1.43 7.41
N ASP A 94 2.57 -0.82 8.60
CA ASP A 94 3.20 0.49 8.81
C ASP A 94 4.72 0.46 8.55
N ARG A 95 5.41 -0.62 8.93
CA ARG A 95 6.83 -0.82 8.64
C ARG A 95 7.12 -0.84 7.15
N VAL A 96 6.34 -1.58 6.36
CA VAL A 96 6.48 -1.66 4.89
C VAL A 96 6.20 -0.30 4.24
N ILE A 97 5.19 0.46 4.72
CA ILE A 97 4.98 1.83 4.24
C ILE A 97 6.21 2.70 4.55
N GLY A 98 6.86 2.51 5.70
CA GLY A 98 8.08 3.22 6.08
C GLY A 98 9.29 2.99 5.20
N GLU A 99 9.31 1.95 4.38
CA GLU A 99 10.37 1.69 3.39
C GLU A 99 10.27 2.61 2.15
N GLN A 100 9.12 3.24 1.96
CA GLN A 100 8.86 4.09 0.81
C GLN A 100 9.41 5.50 1.04
N ALA A 101 10.47 5.84 0.33
CA ALA A 101 10.98 7.20 0.33
C ALA A 101 10.01 8.13 -0.41
N VAL A 102 9.60 9.22 0.23
CA VAL A 102 8.84 10.30 -0.40
C VAL A 102 9.69 11.56 -0.39
N PRO A 103 9.99 12.18 -1.55
CA PRO A 103 10.81 13.38 -1.62
C PRO A 103 10.10 14.59 -0.98
N ASP A 104 10.87 15.63 -0.66
CA ASP A 104 10.30 16.91 -0.26
C ASP A 104 9.62 17.56 -1.47
N ALA A 105 8.48 18.23 -1.23
CA ALA A 105 7.63 18.76 -2.30
C ALA A 105 8.35 19.85 -3.11
N ASP A 106 8.35 19.69 -4.43
CA ASP A 106 8.87 20.64 -5.42
C ASP A 106 7.76 21.04 -6.41
N PRO A 107 7.27 22.30 -6.38
CA PRO A 107 6.20 22.76 -7.26
C PRO A 107 6.52 22.58 -8.76
N ALA A 108 7.78 22.69 -9.16
CA ALA A 108 8.17 22.53 -10.57
C ALA A 108 8.19 21.07 -11.02
N ARG A 109 8.25 20.12 -10.08
CA ARG A 109 8.41 18.69 -10.37
C ARG A 109 7.31 17.80 -9.76
N TRP A 110 6.26 18.39 -9.22
CA TRP A 110 5.22 17.67 -8.48
C TRP A 110 4.68 16.44 -9.21
N GLY A 111 4.42 16.55 -10.53
CA GLY A 111 3.92 15.43 -11.33
C GLY A 111 4.95 14.31 -11.49
N ALA A 112 6.23 14.64 -11.67
CA ALA A 112 7.33 13.67 -11.71
C ALA A 112 7.53 13.01 -10.35
N GLN A 113 7.46 13.78 -9.26
CA GLN A 113 7.54 13.27 -7.88
C GLN A 113 6.39 12.32 -7.57
N LEU A 114 5.16 12.64 -8.01
CA LEU A 114 4.01 11.76 -7.81
C LEU A 114 4.18 10.41 -8.51
N LYS A 115 4.71 10.41 -9.73
CA LYS A 115 5.07 9.16 -10.45
C LYS A 115 6.17 8.38 -9.74
N GLU A 116 7.19 9.05 -9.21
CA GLU A 116 8.26 8.43 -8.43
C GLU A 116 7.71 7.76 -7.17
N VAL A 117 6.80 8.43 -6.45
CA VAL A 117 6.09 7.86 -5.29
C VAL A 117 5.31 6.60 -5.69
N ALA A 118 4.56 6.64 -6.79
CA ALA A 118 3.80 5.49 -7.27
C ALA A 118 4.69 4.29 -7.63
N ARG A 119 5.81 4.54 -8.33
CA ARG A 119 6.79 3.49 -8.67
C ARG A 119 7.43 2.88 -7.42
N THR A 120 7.80 3.72 -6.46
CA THR A 120 8.38 3.27 -5.19
C THR A 120 7.36 2.44 -4.39
N MET A 121 6.09 2.87 -4.37
CA MET A 121 5.01 2.13 -3.72
C MET A 121 4.82 0.75 -4.38
N ARG A 122 4.70 0.68 -5.72
CA ARG A 122 4.58 -0.58 -6.47
C ARG A 122 5.78 -1.49 -6.19
N ALA A 123 7.01 -0.98 -6.33
CA ALA A 123 8.23 -1.76 -6.08
C ALA A 123 8.29 -2.30 -4.64
N THR A 124 7.82 -1.55 -3.65
CA THR A 124 7.75 -2.00 -2.27
C THR A 124 6.72 -3.11 -2.10
N ILE A 125 5.54 -2.98 -2.69
CA ILE A 125 4.50 -4.01 -2.66
C ILE A 125 4.99 -5.31 -3.30
N LEU A 126 5.63 -5.23 -4.47
CA LEU A 126 6.13 -6.41 -5.19
C LEU A 126 7.27 -7.15 -4.46
N ARG A 127 7.98 -6.48 -3.53
CA ARG A 127 9.02 -7.12 -2.70
C ARG A 127 8.48 -7.95 -1.55
N HIS A 128 7.29 -7.63 -1.06
CA HIS A 128 6.72 -8.27 0.12
C HIS A 128 5.56 -9.17 -0.27
N ARG A 129 5.76 -10.47 -0.15
CA ARG A 129 4.72 -11.46 -0.39
C ARG A 129 3.48 -11.19 0.47
N ASP A 130 2.31 -11.37 -0.10
CA ASP A 130 1.01 -11.22 0.58
C ASP A 130 0.76 -9.85 1.25
N ILE A 131 1.56 -8.81 0.95
CA ILE A 131 1.39 -7.51 1.60
C ILE A 131 0.08 -6.83 1.22
N VAL A 132 -0.40 -7.05 0.01
CA VAL A 132 -1.70 -6.54 -0.44
C VAL A 132 -2.82 -7.21 0.35
N ARG A 133 -2.78 -8.54 0.50
CA ARG A 133 -3.74 -9.29 1.34
C ARG A 133 -3.72 -8.81 2.79
N LEU A 134 -2.51 -8.54 3.31
CA LEU A 134 -2.33 -8.01 4.65
C LEU A 134 -2.97 -6.62 4.81
N SER A 135 -2.94 -5.78 3.78
CA SER A 135 -3.48 -4.41 3.81
C SER A 135 -5.01 -4.35 3.80
N ILE A 136 -5.69 -5.38 3.31
CA ILE A 136 -7.14 -5.38 3.14
C ILE A 136 -7.86 -5.18 4.48
N GLY A 137 -8.74 -4.18 4.52
CA GLY A 137 -9.54 -3.85 5.70
C GLY A 137 -8.80 -3.14 6.83
N ARG A 138 -7.51 -2.77 6.63
CA ARG A 138 -6.71 -2.03 7.61
C ARG A 138 -6.71 -0.55 7.30
N LEU A 139 -6.77 0.27 8.36
CA LEU A 139 -6.58 1.71 8.27
C LEU A 139 -5.11 2.03 8.52
N PRO A 140 -4.38 2.64 7.57
CA PRO A 140 -2.97 2.96 7.70
C PRO A 140 -2.79 4.24 8.56
N LEU A 141 -2.94 4.11 9.88
CA LEU A 141 -2.83 5.21 10.84
C LEU A 141 -1.55 5.13 11.70
N GLY A 142 -0.61 4.29 11.32
CA GLY A 142 0.69 4.21 11.96
C GLY A 142 1.58 5.43 11.64
N PRO A 143 2.66 5.63 12.40
CA PRO A 143 3.50 6.83 12.26
C PRO A 143 4.17 6.95 10.88
N ASN A 144 4.51 5.84 10.23
CA ASN A 144 5.09 5.85 8.90
C ASN A 144 4.04 6.18 7.84
N ALA A 145 2.85 5.59 7.95
CA ALA A 145 1.73 5.85 7.04
C ALA A 145 1.27 7.31 7.11
N LEU A 146 1.19 7.89 8.33
CA LEU A 146 0.85 9.29 8.51
C LEU A 146 1.90 10.22 7.88
N ARG A 147 3.18 9.93 8.09
CA ARG A 147 4.28 10.70 7.49
C ARG A 147 4.29 10.60 5.96
N TRP A 148 4.08 9.40 5.44
CA TRP A 148 3.99 9.15 4.01
C TRP A 148 2.83 9.95 3.39
N SER A 149 1.64 9.85 3.97
CA SER A 149 0.44 10.57 3.51
C SER A 149 0.62 12.09 3.55
N ASP A 150 1.20 12.63 4.64
CA ASP A 150 1.46 14.06 4.80
C ASP A 150 2.38 14.58 3.69
N ARG A 151 3.47 13.86 3.39
CA ARG A 151 4.41 14.23 2.32
C ARG A 151 3.79 14.14 0.92
N VAL A 152 3.00 13.11 0.64
CA VAL A 152 2.29 13.00 -0.65
C VAL A 152 1.27 14.13 -0.82
N LEU A 153 0.54 14.47 0.22
CA LEU A 153 -0.37 15.62 0.21
C LEU A 153 0.38 16.94 0.00
N ALA A 154 1.57 17.09 0.58
CA ALA A 154 2.42 18.26 0.35
C ALA A 154 2.84 18.38 -1.13
N ILE A 155 3.21 17.29 -1.78
CA ILE A 155 3.53 17.25 -3.23
C ILE A 155 2.31 17.70 -4.06
N LEU A 156 1.13 17.14 -3.77
CA LEU A 156 -0.11 17.46 -4.49
C LEU A 156 -0.51 18.93 -4.32
N ARG A 157 -0.41 19.48 -3.11
CA ARG A 157 -0.68 20.89 -2.84
C ARG A 157 0.35 21.83 -3.49
N ALA A 158 1.62 21.43 -3.48
CA ALA A 158 2.68 22.18 -4.16
C ALA A 158 2.45 22.25 -5.68
N GLY A 159 1.78 21.25 -6.27
CA GLY A 159 1.32 21.25 -7.65
C GLY A 159 0.13 22.18 -7.96
N GLY A 160 -0.34 22.97 -6.99
CA GLY A 160 -1.48 23.88 -7.16
C GLY A 160 -2.85 23.21 -7.12
N LEU A 161 -2.95 21.96 -6.65
CA LEU A 161 -4.25 21.28 -6.57
C LEU A 161 -5.08 21.83 -5.39
N PRO A 162 -6.38 22.09 -5.58
CA PRO A 162 -7.29 22.41 -4.48
C PRO A 162 -7.30 21.29 -3.41
N ASP A 163 -7.43 21.64 -2.14
CA ASP A 163 -7.32 20.70 -1.02
C ASP A 163 -8.22 19.46 -1.16
N ALA A 164 -9.47 19.63 -1.59
CA ALA A 164 -10.39 18.51 -1.81
C ALA A 164 -9.92 17.58 -2.96
N VAL A 165 -9.34 18.15 -4.01
CA VAL A 165 -8.77 17.38 -5.14
C VAL A 165 -7.52 16.67 -4.69
N ALA A 166 -6.64 17.33 -3.91
CA ALA A 166 -5.42 16.71 -3.38
C ALA A 166 -5.73 15.49 -2.49
N VAL A 167 -6.72 15.59 -1.60
CA VAL A 167 -7.16 14.44 -0.77
C VAL A 167 -7.69 13.29 -1.63
N THR A 168 -8.54 13.61 -2.61
CA THR A 168 -9.07 12.59 -3.53
C THR A 168 -7.96 11.96 -4.37
N ALA A 169 -7.02 12.76 -4.89
CA ALA A 169 -5.88 12.29 -5.67
C ALA A 169 -4.96 11.37 -4.85
N HIS A 170 -4.71 11.70 -3.58
CA HIS A 170 -3.98 10.84 -2.66
C HIS A 170 -4.65 9.46 -2.50
N GLN A 171 -5.98 9.42 -2.29
CA GLN A 171 -6.72 8.17 -2.17
C GLN A 171 -6.72 7.36 -3.47
N LEU A 172 -6.92 8.04 -4.61
CA LEU A 172 -6.88 7.40 -5.93
C LEU A 172 -5.50 6.83 -6.25
N LEU A 173 -4.42 7.54 -5.93
CA LEU A 173 -3.05 7.05 -6.11
C LEU A 173 -2.86 5.69 -5.43
N ILE A 174 -3.24 5.59 -4.15
CA ILE A 174 -3.16 4.34 -3.39
C ILE A 174 -4.00 3.24 -4.05
N SER A 175 -5.25 3.55 -4.41
CA SER A 175 -6.17 2.59 -5.01
C SER A 175 -5.68 2.07 -6.36
N ILE A 176 -5.14 2.95 -7.19
CA ILE A 176 -4.61 2.62 -8.51
C ILE A 176 -3.39 1.69 -8.37
N VAL A 177 -2.43 2.04 -7.51
CA VAL A 177 -1.22 1.24 -7.32
C VAL A 177 -1.53 -0.11 -6.70
N LEU A 178 -2.41 -0.15 -5.69
CA LEU A 178 -2.84 -1.42 -5.09
C LEU A 178 -3.60 -2.30 -6.09
N GLY A 179 -4.52 -1.73 -6.86
CA GLY A 179 -5.26 -2.48 -7.89
C GLY A 179 -4.32 -3.07 -8.93
N PHE A 180 -3.34 -2.30 -9.40
CA PHE A 180 -2.35 -2.78 -10.35
C PHE A 180 -1.48 -3.90 -9.76
N ALA A 181 -1.04 -3.75 -8.52
CA ALA A 181 -0.23 -4.74 -7.83
C ALA A 181 -1.01 -6.06 -7.56
N ILE A 182 -2.32 -5.99 -7.30
CA ILE A 182 -3.20 -7.17 -7.18
C ILE A 182 -3.19 -7.98 -8.47
N ASP A 183 -3.36 -7.32 -9.62
CA ASP A 183 -3.36 -7.97 -10.93
C ASP A 183 -1.99 -8.61 -11.23
N GLU A 184 -0.91 -7.95 -10.85
CA GLU A 184 0.45 -8.38 -11.12
C GLU A 184 0.91 -9.53 -10.20
N THR A 185 0.55 -9.50 -8.91
CA THR A 185 0.90 -10.55 -7.93
C THR A 185 -0.06 -11.74 -7.94
N GLY A 186 -1.24 -11.59 -8.52
CA GLY A 186 -2.31 -12.57 -8.43
C GLY A 186 -2.91 -12.71 -7.03
N GLU A 187 -2.59 -11.81 -6.10
CA GLU A 187 -3.06 -11.86 -4.71
C GLU A 187 -4.57 -11.56 -4.55
N GLY A 188 -5.23 -11.08 -5.62
CA GLY A 188 -6.65 -10.74 -5.61
C GLY A 188 -7.60 -11.95 -5.62
N GLY A 189 -7.09 -13.14 -5.82
CA GLY A 189 -7.90 -14.36 -5.85
C GLY A 189 -7.04 -15.60 -6.03
N HIS A 190 -7.57 -16.76 -5.68
CA HIS A 190 -6.98 -18.02 -6.11
C HIS A 190 -7.31 -18.17 -7.60
N PRO A 191 -6.31 -18.19 -8.51
CA PRO A 191 -6.61 -18.58 -9.88
C PRO A 191 -7.26 -19.97 -9.84
N PRO A 192 -8.27 -20.23 -10.68
CA PRO A 192 -8.83 -21.57 -10.80
C PRO A 192 -7.71 -22.58 -10.99
N ALA A 193 -7.79 -23.74 -10.32
CA ALA A 193 -6.75 -24.77 -10.36
C ALA A 193 -6.39 -25.23 -11.79
N ASP A 194 -7.28 -25.00 -12.74
CA ASP A 194 -7.15 -25.34 -14.17
C ASP A 194 -6.75 -24.15 -15.05
N GLN A 195 -6.34 -23.01 -14.48
CA GLN A 195 -5.94 -21.85 -15.28
C GLN A 195 -4.55 -22.10 -15.88
N PRO A 196 -4.39 -21.96 -17.21
CA PRO A 196 -3.09 -22.12 -17.86
C PRO A 196 -2.10 -21.06 -17.37
N PRO A 197 -0.78 -21.29 -17.49
CA PRO A 197 0.24 -20.28 -17.16
C PRO A 197 -0.07 -18.95 -17.85
N PRO A 198 0.29 -17.79 -17.25
CA PRO A 198 -0.07 -16.47 -17.75
C PRO A 198 0.23 -16.25 -19.23
N GLU A 199 1.38 -16.70 -19.72
CA GLU A 199 1.76 -16.60 -21.13
C GLU A 199 0.82 -17.41 -22.04
N THR A 200 0.42 -18.59 -21.61
CA THR A 200 -0.52 -19.44 -22.35
C THR A 200 -1.93 -18.87 -22.28
N ALA A 201 -2.31 -18.28 -21.12
CA ALA A 201 -3.61 -17.64 -20.94
C ALA A 201 -3.78 -16.44 -21.86
N ALA A 202 -2.76 -15.57 -21.97
CA ALA A 202 -2.76 -14.42 -22.86
C ALA A 202 -2.88 -14.84 -24.35
N ALA A 203 -2.12 -15.83 -24.78
CA ALA A 203 -2.21 -16.37 -26.14
C ALA A 203 -3.60 -16.99 -26.42
N THR A 204 -4.13 -17.75 -25.47
CA THR A 204 -5.47 -18.35 -25.57
C THR A 204 -6.56 -17.28 -25.64
N ALA A 205 -6.46 -16.24 -24.82
CA ALA A 205 -7.40 -15.13 -24.83
C ALA A 205 -7.37 -14.37 -26.18
N ARG A 206 -6.17 -14.08 -26.71
CA ARG A 206 -5.99 -13.46 -28.01
C ARG A 206 -6.67 -14.28 -29.13
N ASP A 207 -6.37 -15.58 -29.19
CA ASP A 207 -6.90 -16.46 -30.24
C ASP A 207 -8.43 -16.60 -30.14
N TYR A 208 -8.96 -16.65 -28.92
CA TYR A 208 -10.40 -16.63 -28.68
C TYR A 208 -11.03 -15.30 -29.14
N LEU A 209 -10.46 -14.16 -28.77
CA LEU A 209 -10.96 -12.84 -29.16
C LEU A 209 -10.91 -12.66 -30.68
N ALA A 210 -9.85 -13.10 -31.34
CA ALA A 210 -9.70 -13.02 -32.80
C ALA A 210 -10.73 -13.92 -33.54
N ALA A 211 -11.18 -15.01 -32.93
CA ALA A 211 -12.16 -15.92 -33.50
C ALA A 211 -13.62 -15.51 -33.30
N LEU A 212 -13.89 -14.41 -32.56
CA LEU A 212 -15.25 -13.92 -32.33
C LEU A 212 -15.90 -13.42 -33.63
N PRO A 213 -17.27 -13.47 -33.74
CA PRO A 213 -17.95 -12.92 -34.90
C PRO A 213 -17.73 -11.41 -35.00
N GLY A 214 -16.98 -10.96 -36.03
CA GLY A 214 -16.60 -9.56 -36.22
C GLY A 214 -17.79 -8.60 -36.36
N GLU A 215 -18.91 -9.04 -36.92
CA GLU A 215 -20.13 -8.25 -37.00
C GLU A 215 -20.71 -7.90 -35.63
N ARG A 216 -20.52 -8.78 -34.63
CA ARG A 216 -21.03 -8.64 -33.27
C ARG A 216 -20.02 -8.02 -32.32
N PHE A 217 -18.72 -8.24 -32.51
CA PHE A 217 -17.64 -7.81 -31.64
C PHE A 217 -16.48 -7.15 -32.40
N PRO A 218 -16.77 -6.10 -33.23
CA PRO A 218 -15.78 -5.55 -34.16
C PRO A 218 -14.52 -5.02 -33.44
N ASN A 219 -14.65 -4.38 -32.27
CA ASN A 219 -13.54 -3.81 -31.54
C ASN A 219 -12.68 -4.90 -30.86
N LEU A 220 -13.28 -5.95 -30.32
CA LEU A 220 -12.54 -7.04 -29.69
C LEU A 220 -11.71 -7.81 -30.74
N VAL A 221 -12.28 -8.08 -31.89
CA VAL A 221 -11.58 -8.75 -33.00
C VAL A 221 -10.43 -7.88 -33.53
N ALA A 222 -10.70 -6.60 -33.78
CA ALA A 222 -9.69 -5.69 -34.31
C ALA A 222 -8.51 -5.47 -33.35
N LEU A 223 -8.75 -5.51 -32.05
CA LEU A 223 -7.75 -5.24 -31.00
C LEU A 223 -7.21 -6.50 -30.32
N ALA A 224 -7.60 -7.70 -30.78
CA ALA A 224 -7.25 -8.97 -30.15
C ALA A 224 -5.74 -9.14 -29.91
N GLY A 225 -4.89 -8.71 -30.86
CA GLY A 225 -3.44 -8.78 -30.75
C GLY A 225 -2.88 -7.97 -29.58
N HIS A 226 -3.46 -6.80 -29.32
CA HIS A 226 -2.98 -5.90 -28.26
C HIS A 226 -3.27 -6.39 -26.83
N PHE A 227 -4.23 -7.32 -26.67
CA PHE A 227 -4.49 -7.92 -25.36
C PHE A 227 -3.41 -8.90 -24.90
N ALA A 228 -2.63 -9.45 -25.84
CA ALA A 228 -1.57 -10.39 -25.53
C ALA A 228 -0.19 -9.75 -25.34
N ASP A 229 0.00 -8.53 -25.89
CA ASP A 229 1.30 -7.85 -25.92
C ASP A 229 1.43 -6.83 -24.73
N ALA A 230 0.55 -6.93 -23.74
CA ALA A 230 0.49 -5.97 -22.66
C ALA A 230 1.66 -6.16 -21.67
N ASP A 231 2.66 -5.27 -21.76
CA ASP A 231 3.74 -5.13 -20.79
C ASP A 231 3.24 -4.37 -19.55
N ALA A 232 3.32 -5.01 -18.38
CA ALA A 232 2.85 -4.46 -17.11
C ALA A 232 3.55 -3.12 -16.78
N ASP A 233 4.84 -3.00 -17.06
CA ASP A 233 5.58 -1.76 -16.81
C ASP A 233 5.11 -0.64 -17.73
N GLN A 234 4.88 -0.91 -19.01
CA GLN A 234 4.35 0.07 -19.96
C GLN A 234 2.92 0.50 -19.61
N GLN A 235 2.08 -0.46 -19.19
CA GLN A 235 0.72 -0.15 -18.74
C GLN A 235 0.72 0.73 -17.49
N PHE A 236 1.58 0.43 -16.52
CA PHE A 236 1.71 1.21 -15.31
C PHE A 236 2.20 2.64 -15.59
N GLU A 237 3.20 2.79 -16.47
CA GLU A 237 3.66 4.12 -16.87
C GLU A 237 2.60 4.93 -17.61
N LEU A 238 1.86 4.32 -18.55
CA LEU A 238 0.74 4.97 -19.21
C LEU A 238 -0.35 5.39 -18.21
N LEU A 239 -0.67 4.54 -17.26
CA LEU A 239 -1.62 4.86 -16.19
C LEU A 239 -1.17 6.09 -15.40
N LEU A 240 0.10 6.17 -15.02
CA LEU A 240 0.67 7.31 -14.30
C LEU A 240 0.67 8.59 -15.15
N ASP A 241 0.93 8.47 -16.46
CA ASP A 241 0.86 9.61 -17.39
C ASP A 241 -0.55 10.18 -17.47
N ILE A 242 -1.55 9.33 -17.64
CA ILE A 242 -2.97 9.72 -17.68
C ILE A 242 -3.38 10.35 -16.36
N PHE A 243 -3.01 9.74 -15.23
CA PHE A 243 -3.35 10.22 -13.91
C PHE A 243 -2.79 11.62 -13.63
N VAL A 244 -1.48 11.82 -13.86
CA VAL A 244 -0.82 13.12 -13.66
C VAL A 244 -1.35 14.17 -14.63
N ALA A 245 -1.54 13.84 -15.92
CA ALA A 245 -2.11 14.75 -16.90
C ALA A 245 -3.54 15.19 -16.50
N GLY A 246 -4.38 14.26 -16.02
CA GLY A 246 -5.71 14.57 -15.52
C GLY A 246 -5.71 15.47 -14.29
N LEU A 247 -4.75 15.33 -13.39
CA LEU A 247 -4.59 16.20 -12.22
C LEU A 247 -4.08 17.59 -12.64
N ALA A 248 -3.15 17.68 -13.58
CA ALA A 248 -2.62 18.96 -14.07
C ALA A 248 -3.72 19.89 -14.63
N GLN A 249 -4.78 19.32 -15.22
CA GLN A 249 -5.94 20.11 -15.68
C GLN A 249 -6.79 20.67 -14.54
N ARG A 250 -6.59 20.23 -13.30
CA ARG A 250 -7.31 20.65 -12.10
C ARG A 250 -6.46 21.52 -11.18
N ALA A 251 -5.18 21.64 -11.48
CA ALA A 251 -4.29 22.58 -10.79
C ALA A 251 -4.69 24.00 -11.19
N HIS A 252 -4.81 24.89 -10.21
CA HIS A 252 -4.96 26.32 -10.50
C HIS A 252 -3.60 26.91 -10.83
N PRO A 253 -3.54 27.82 -11.82
CA PRO A 253 -2.30 28.53 -12.15
C PRO A 253 -1.86 29.45 -10.99
#